data_abe74ca118f99618929a20f3bf61b59c
#
_entry.id   abe74ca118f99618929a20f3bf61b59c
#
_cell.length_a   1.000
_cell.length_b   1.000
_cell.length_c   1.000
_cell.angle_alpha   90.00
_cell.angle_beta   90.00
_cell.angle_gamma   90.00
#
_symmetry.space_group_name_H-M   'P 1'
#
loop_
_entity.id
_entity.type
_entity.pdbx_description
1 polymer ?
#
loop_
_entity_poly.entity_id
_entity_poly.type
_entity_poly.pdbx_seq_one_letter_code
_entity_poly.pdbx_strand_id
1 'polypeptide(L)'
;MSLVDRDRAILWHPYTQMLTAPAPLPIVRAEGAWLYTEDGRRILDGISSWWVNIHGHSHPKLNAALAAQAGELEHVVFAGCTHRPAVELAERLIEILPRGLACVFYSDNGSTAVEVALKLAVQYWSNLGQPNRRTFITLHNAYHGDTVGAMSASEESVFTRAFSTMLFPVERARGLDDMEQRLRAAGDSIAAVLIEPMLQAAGGMIVWPAEFVAGVRLLCDKYNTLMIADEVLTGFGRTGKMFACEHAGVTPDIICLSKALTAGYLPLGVTATTNGVYDAFLSDDRSKTFFHGHSYTANPLACAVAIASLDLFRDEAVLARVSRLEQQLRAGFEPLRAVGKVRVIGGIGAVELITDKPGYLDGIGPRLAAAFLERGLLLRPLGNVVYFMPPYCITESETAWALEQIAGVLL
;
A
#
# COMPACT_ATOMS: atom_id res chain seq x y z
N MET A 1 15.42 29.27 17.98
CA MET A 1 15.69 28.03 17.23
C MET A 1 14.39 27.64 16.59
N SER A 2 14.30 27.61 15.25
CA SER A 2 13.08 27.26 14.50
C SER A 2 12.70 25.79 14.71
N LEU A 3 11.50 25.37 14.30
CA LEU A 3 11.09 23.97 14.30
C LEU A 3 12.07 23.12 13.49
N VAL A 4 12.50 23.63 12.32
CA VAL A 4 13.45 22.97 11.42
C VAL A 4 14.84 22.78 12.05
N ASP A 5 15.33 23.81 12.78
CA ASP A 5 16.65 23.68 13.48
C ASP A 5 16.59 22.60 14.56
N ARG A 6 15.50 22.54 15.32
CA ARG A 6 15.28 21.53 16.35
C ARG A 6 15.16 20.12 15.78
N ASP A 7 14.42 19.99 14.68
CA ASP A 7 14.28 18.74 13.94
C ASP A 7 15.64 18.20 13.48
N ARG A 8 16.41 19.02 12.75
CA ARG A 8 17.71 18.62 12.23
C ARG A 8 18.72 18.22 13.30
N ALA A 9 18.56 18.70 14.52
CA ALA A 9 19.47 18.41 15.60
C ALA A 9 19.30 17.00 16.17
N ILE A 10 18.11 16.37 16.06
CA ILE A 10 17.79 15.14 16.80
C ILE A 10 16.97 14.10 16.02
N LEU A 11 16.36 14.43 14.87
CA LEU A 11 15.53 13.49 14.13
C LEU A 11 16.26 12.91 12.92
N TRP A 12 16.04 11.63 12.69
CA TRP A 12 16.48 10.92 11.50
C TRP A 12 15.28 10.57 10.64
N HIS A 13 15.19 11.21 9.47
CA HIS A 13 14.05 11.04 8.55
C HIS A 13 14.19 9.76 7.70
N PRO A 14 13.07 9.04 7.45
CA PRO A 14 13.08 7.86 6.58
C PRO A 14 13.44 8.23 5.14
N TYR A 15 14.16 7.36 4.43
CA TYR A 15 14.57 7.53 3.03
C TYR A 15 15.29 8.86 2.74
N THR A 16 16.01 9.40 3.71
CA THR A 16 16.61 10.74 3.62
C THR A 16 18.12 10.67 3.86
N GLN A 17 18.90 11.19 2.92
CA GLN A 17 20.32 11.45 3.16
C GLN A 17 20.44 12.77 3.95
N MET A 18 20.60 12.66 5.27
CA MET A 18 20.51 13.80 6.19
C MET A 18 21.54 14.91 5.92
N LEU A 19 22.71 14.59 5.32
CA LEU A 19 23.74 15.57 5.01
C LEU A 19 23.36 16.49 3.86
N THR A 20 22.70 15.95 2.82
CA THR A 20 22.45 16.66 1.53
C THR A 20 20.98 16.99 1.31
N ALA A 21 20.08 16.45 2.13
CA ALA A 21 18.66 16.72 1.97
C ALA A 21 18.31 18.19 2.23
N PRO A 22 17.35 18.76 1.50
CA PRO A 22 16.81 20.08 1.82
C PRO A 22 16.19 20.11 3.23
N ALA A 23 15.90 21.30 3.71
CA ALA A 23 15.20 21.47 4.99
C ALA A 23 13.83 20.77 4.95
N PRO A 24 13.45 20.05 6.02
CA PRO A 24 12.12 19.48 6.10
C PRO A 24 11.06 20.57 6.12
N LEU A 25 9.89 20.25 5.54
CA LEU A 25 8.78 21.19 5.47
C LEU A 25 8.07 21.25 6.85
N PRO A 26 8.04 22.41 7.54
CA PRO A 26 7.44 22.52 8.87
C PRO A 26 5.92 22.61 8.79
N ILE A 27 5.23 21.44 8.74
CA ILE A 27 3.77 21.38 8.70
C ILE A 27 3.20 21.50 10.11
N VAL A 28 2.28 22.43 10.30
CA VAL A 28 1.65 22.71 11.61
C VAL A 28 0.15 22.40 11.63
N ARG A 29 -0.50 22.31 10.46
CA ARG A 29 -1.92 22.00 10.33
C ARG A 29 -2.18 21.39 8.95
N ALA A 30 -3.27 20.62 8.85
CA ALA A 30 -3.75 20.11 7.57
C ALA A 30 -5.28 20.02 7.57
N GLU A 31 -5.92 20.20 6.39
CA GLU A 31 -7.37 20.16 6.23
C GLU A 31 -7.71 19.80 4.77
N GLY A 32 -8.60 18.83 4.56
CA GLY A 32 -8.93 18.36 3.23
C GLY A 32 -7.70 17.85 2.49
N ALA A 33 -7.43 18.37 1.30
CA ALA A 33 -6.23 18.04 0.52
C ALA A 33 -5.03 18.98 0.80
N TRP A 34 -5.09 19.86 1.80
CA TRP A 34 -4.12 20.90 2.02
C TRP A 34 -3.32 20.76 3.30
N LEU A 35 -2.01 21.00 3.19
CA LEU A 35 -1.06 21.12 4.29
C LEU A 35 -0.74 22.61 4.50
N TYR A 36 -0.52 23.00 5.75
CA TYR A 36 -0.18 24.37 6.12
C TYR A 36 1.14 24.40 6.87
N THR A 37 2.06 25.22 6.41
CA THR A 37 3.39 25.38 7.00
C THR A 37 3.39 26.43 8.12
N GLU A 38 4.45 26.42 8.95
CA GLU A 38 4.65 27.40 10.04
C GLU A 38 4.70 28.85 9.55
N ASP A 39 5.19 29.09 8.33
CA ASP A 39 5.24 30.40 7.66
C ASP A 39 3.93 30.79 6.95
N GLY A 40 2.86 30.00 7.12
CA GLY A 40 1.52 30.29 6.60
C GLY A 40 1.27 29.90 5.15
N ARG A 41 2.22 29.29 4.44
CA ARG A 41 1.97 28.75 3.10
C ARG A 41 1.02 27.56 3.18
N ARG A 42 0.17 27.42 2.17
CA ARG A 42 -0.62 26.19 1.96
C ARG A 42 -0.05 25.41 0.79
N ILE A 43 -0.02 24.11 0.92
CA ILE A 43 0.58 23.18 -0.05
C ILE A 43 -0.41 22.04 -0.28
N LEU A 44 -0.77 21.78 -1.54
CA LEU A 44 -1.64 20.66 -1.89
C LEU A 44 -0.87 19.35 -1.71
N ASP A 45 -1.46 18.41 -0.98
CA ASP A 45 -0.92 17.06 -0.77
C ASP A 45 -1.20 16.18 -1.98
N GLY A 46 -0.35 16.25 -2.97
CA GLY A 46 -0.47 15.48 -4.23
C GLY A 46 -0.08 14.01 -4.12
N ILE A 47 0.26 13.52 -2.92
CA ILE A 47 0.69 12.13 -2.68
C ILE A 47 -0.05 11.48 -1.52
N SER A 48 -1.16 12.07 -1.04
CA SER A 48 -1.93 11.56 0.10
C SER A 48 -1.05 11.23 1.30
N SER A 49 -0.10 12.12 1.65
CA SER A 49 0.86 11.95 2.76
C SER A 49 1.49 10.54 2.76
N TRP A 50 2.06 10.20 1.62
CA TRP A 50 2.64 8.87 1.32
C TRP A 50 1.59 7.75 1.21
N TRP A 51 0.52 8.04 0.43
CA TRP A 51 -0.47 7.07 -0.05
C TRP A 51 -1.51 6.62 0.98
N VAL A 52 -1.51 7.21 2.18
CA VAL A 52 -2.38 6.77 3.29
C VAL A 52 -3.66 7.59 3.42
N ASN A 53 -3.59 8.92 3.17
CA ASN A 53 -4.72 9.83 3.37
C ASN A 53 -5.67 9.77 2.17
N ILE A 54 -6.88 9.24 2.36
CA ILE A 54 -7.86 9.09 1.29
C ILE A 54 -9.06 10.01 1.44
N HIS A 55 -9.50 10.30 2.66
CA HIS A 55 -10.68 11.14 2.92
C HIS A 55 -10.34 12.60 3.19
N GLY A 56 -9.06 12.96 3.14
CA GLY A 56 -8.56 14.29 3.49
C GLY A 56 -8.12 14.39 4.94
N HIS A 57 -7.29 15.39 5.18
CA HIS A 57 -6.76 15.67 6.51
C HIS A 57 -7.84 16.20 7.46
N SER A 58 -7.71 15.85 8.73
CA SER A 58 -8.56 16.34 9.82
C SER A 58 -10.06 16.13 9.59
N HIS A 59 -10.45 15.00 8.98
CA HIS A 59 -11.84 14.71 8.66
C HIS A 59 -12.70 14.61 9.94
N PRO A 60 -13.80 15.39 10.08
CA PRO A 60 -14.56 15.49 11.34
C PRO A 60 -15.08 14.15 11.86
N LYS A 61 -15.58 13.26 10.96
CA LYS A 61 -16.11 11.94 11.34
C LYS A 61 -15.01 11.02 11.87
N LEU A 62 -13.81 11.07 11.29
CA LEU A 62 -12.67 10.26 11.75
C LEU A 62 -12.13 10.80 13.09
N ASN A 63 -12.04 12.13 13.25
CA ASN A 63 -11.68 12.77 14.52
C ASN A 63 -12.64 12.37 15.65
N ALA A 64 -13.95 12.39 15.37
CA ALA A 64 -14.97 12.03 16.34
C ALA A 64 -14.89 10.53 16.73
N ALA A 65 -14.68 9.64 15.78
CA ALA A 65 -14.53 8.21 16.04
C ALA A 65 -13.32 7.91 16.94
N LEU A 66 -12.19 8.55 16.63
CA LEU A 66 -10.96 8.43 17.43
C LEU A 66 -11.17 8.93 18.87
N ALA A 67 -11.76 10.12 19.01
CA ALA A 67 -12.01 10.72 20.33
C ALA A 67 -12.99 9.89 21.18
N ALA A 68 -14.06 9.38 20.56
CA ALA A 68 -15.02 8.54 21.25
C ALA A 68 -14.38 7.23 21.75
N GLN A 69 -13.63 6.54 20.88
CA GLN A 69 -12.97 5.29 21.27
C GLN A 69 -11.89 5.50 22.33
N ALA A 70 -11.16 6.61 22.31
CA ALA A 70 -10.18 6.95 23.33
C ALA A 70 -10.80 7.16 24.71
N GLY A 71 -12.09 7.53 24.78
CA GLY A 71 -12.85 7.64 26.03
C GLY A 71 -13.38 6.31 26.58
N GLU A 72 -13.37 5.24 25.76
CA GLU A 72 -13.87 3.91 26.17
C GLU A 72 -12.74 2.92 26.44
N LEU A 73 -11.88 2.68 25.46
CA LEU A 73 -10.81 1.68 25.53
C LEU A 73 -9.73 2.05 24.52
N GLU A 74 -8.57 2.46 24.99
CA GLU A 74 -7.41 2.80 24.17
C GLU A 74 -6.61 1.57 23.73
N HIS A 75 -6.52 0.56 24.60
CA HIS A 75 -5.82 -0.69 24.33
C HIS A 75 -6.18 -1.80 25.32
N VAL A 76 -6.13 -3.05 24.84
CA VAL A 76 -6.13 -4.27 25.65
C VAL A 76 -5.37 -5.37 24.89
N VAL A 77 -4.71 -6.28 25.61
CA VAL A 77 -4.07 -7.44 25.01
C VAL A 77 -5.08 -8.26 24.21
N PHE A 78 -4.79 -8.54 22.93
CA PHE A 78 -5.72 -9.27 22.07
C PHE A 78 -5.56 -10.80 22.16
N ALA A 79 -4.46 -11.28 22.70
CA ALA A 79 -4.26 -12.71 22.98
C ALA A 79 -5.10 -13.14 24.20
N GLY A 80 -6.25 -13.75 23.94
CA GLY A 80 -7.21 -14.21 24.97
C GLY A 80 -8.26 -13.17 25.38
N CYS A 81 -8.17 -11.92 24.90
CA CYS A 81 -9.23 -10.90 25.01
C CYS A 81 -9.79 -10.57 23.64
N THR A 82 -10.98 -9.98 23.63
CA THR A 82 -11.61 -9.41 22.43
C THR A 82 -12.27 -8.08 22.77
N HIS A 83 -12.56 -7.27 21.76
CA HIS A 83 -13.25 -6.00 21.92
C HIS A 83 -14.08 -5.67 20.67
N ARG A 84 -15.14 -4.89 20.88
CA ARG A 84 -16.12 -4.57 19.84
C ARG A 84 -15.49 -4.00 18.55
N PRO A 85 -14.62 -2.98 18.57
CA PRO A 85 -14.06 -2.43 17.33
C PRO A 85 -13.32 -3.45 16.48
N ALA A 86 -12.59 -4.43 17.06
CA ALA A 86 -11.91 -5.45 16.27
C ALA A 86 -12.89 -6.39 15.58
N VAL A 87 -13.94 -6.84 16.29
CA VAL A 87 -14.95 -7.73 15.73
C VAL A 87 -15.72 -7.01 14.62
N GLU A 88 -16.23 -5.81 14.87
CA GLU A 88 -17.02 -5.03 13.93
C GLU A 88 -16.19 -4.67 12.66
N LEU A 89 -14.93 -4.32 12.82
CA LEU A 89 -14.06 -4.08 11.65
C LEU A 89 -13.87 -5.35 10.82
N ALA A 90 -13.62 -6.50 11.46
CA ALA A 90 -13.47 -7.78 10.77
C ALA A 90 -14.73 -8.15 9.98
N GLU A 91 -15.92 -8.04 10.61
CA GLU A 91 -17.21 -8.27 9.96
C GLU A 91 -17.38 -7.39 8.70
N ARG A 92 -17.16 -6.08 8.83
CA ARG A 92 -17.28 -5.13 7.73
C ARG A 92 -16.25 -5.37 6.62
N LEU A 93 -15.03 -5.79 6.96
CA LEU A 93 -14.03 -6.14 5.97
C LEU A 93 -14.46 -7.39 5.20
N ILE A 94 -14.93 -8.44 5.87
CA ILE A 94 -15.39 -9.67 5.22
C ILE A 94 -16.56 -9.41 4.26
N GLU A 95 -17.46 -8.47 4.59
CA GLU A 95 -18.57 -8.08 3.72
C GLU A 95 -18.12 -7.46 2.38
N ILE A 96 -17.00 -6.73 2.37
CA ILE A 96 -16.51 -6.00 1.18
C ILE A 96 -15.35 -6.68 0.46
N LEU A 97 -14.65 -7.60 1.12
CA LEU A 97 -13.52 -8.34 0.54
C LEU A 97 -13.97 -9.26 -0.60
N PRO A 98 -13.09 -9.62 -1.54
CA PRO A 98 -13.36 -10.67 -2.52
C PRO A 98 -13.92 -11.92 -1.85
N ARG A 99 -15.01 -12.47 -2.44
CA ARG A 99 -15.76 -13.58 -1.86
C ARG A 99 -14.85 -14.78 -1.59
N GLY A 100 -14.96 -15.38 -0.38
CA GLY A 100 -14.18 -16.54 0.04
C GLY A 100 -13.09 -16.21 1.05
N LEU A 101 -12.68 -14.94 1.17
CA LEU A 101 -11.91 -14.45 2.31
C LEU A 101 -12.83 -14.38 3.54
N ALA A 102 -12.43 -15.00 4.65
CA ALA A 102 -13.33 -15.23 5.78
C ALA A 102 -12.70 -15.00 7.17
N CYS A 103 -11.38 -14.99 7.28
CA CYS A 103 -10.68 -14.81 8.55
C CYS A 103 -9.71 -13.64 8.48
N VAL A 104 -9.64 -12.84 9.55
CA VAL A 104 -8.83 -11.62 9.65
C VAL A 104 -7.78 -11.77 10.74
N PHE A 105 -6.53 -11.46 10.42
CA PHE A 105 -5.44 -11.30 11.37
C PHE A 105 -4.96 -9.85 11.35
N TYR A 106 -4.83 -9.22 12.52
CA TYR A 106 -4.41 -7.83 12.67
C TYR A 106 -2.92 -7.70 12.94
N SER A 107 -2.30 -6.71 12.32
CA SER A 107 -0.93 -6.22 12.59
C SER A 107 -0.93 -4.69 12.60
N ASP A 108 0.22 -4.03 12.49
CA ASP A 108 0.30 -2.58 12.68
C ASP A 108 0.61 -1.77 11.42
N ASN A 109 1.05 -2.40 10.33
CA ASN A 109 1.34 -1.70 9.07
C ASN A 109 1.36 -2.67 7.87
N GLY A 110 1.56 -2.16 6.66
CA GLY A 110 1.58 -2.97 5.45
C GLY A 110 2.70 -3.99 5.40
N SER A 111 3.90 -3.62 5.83
CA SER A 111 5.05 -4.53 5.85
C SER A 111 4.80 -5.70 6.80
N THR A 112 4.22 -5.46 7.99
CA THR A 112 3.86 -6.52 8.94
C THR A 112 2.68 -7.36 8.47
N ALA A 113 1.73 -6.79 7.71
CA ALA A 113 0.69 -7.60 7.07
C ALA A 113 1.27 -8.60 6.05
N VAL A 114 2.28 -8.16 5.29
CA VAL A 114 3.03 -9.05 4.38
C VAL A 114 3.83 -10.09 5.15
N GLU A 115 4.52 -9.73 6.25
CA GLU A 115 5.21 -10.70 7.11
C GLU A 115 4.27 -11.79 7.62
N VAL A 116 3.06 -11.41 8.05
CA VAL A 116 2.01 -12.36 8.46
C VAL A 116 1.65 -13.29 7.29
N ALA A 117 1.40 -12.74 6.11
CA ALA A 117 1.03 -13.53 4.93
C ALA A 117 2.11 -14.55 4.52
N LEU A 118 3.39 -14.12 4.50
CA LEU A 118 4.52 -15.00 4.20
C LEU A 118 4.63 -16.14 5.22
N LYS A 119 4.53 -15.83 6.51
CA LYS A 119 4.57 -16.82 7.58
C LYS A 119 3.39 -17.78 7.55
N LEU A 120 2.17 -17.26 7.31
CA LEU A 120 0.97 -18.08 7.15
C LEU A 120 1.14 -19.08 5.99
N ALA A 121 1.65 -18.63 4.84
CA ALA A 121 1.84 -19.48 3.68
C ALA A 121 2.82 -20.62 3.96
N VAL A 122 3.96 -20.35 4.58
CA VAL A 122 4.94 -21.40 4.93
C VAL A 122 4.37 -22.37 5.96
N GLN A 123 3.74 -21.86 7.02
CA GLN A 123 3.21 -22.72 8.08
C GLN A 123 1.97 -23.49 7.61
N TYR A 124 1.14 -22.93 6.72
CA TYR A 124 0.04 -23.67 6.08
C TYR A 124 0.52 -24.98 5.46
N TRP A 125 1.53 -24.93 4.62
CA TRP A 125 2.09 -26.12 3.99
C TRP A 125 2.74 -27.07 5.00
N SER A 126 3.43 -26.54 5.98
CA SER A 126 4.01 -27.35 7.07
C SER A 126 2.93 -28.10 7.85
N ASN A 127 1.83 -27.42 8.20
CA ASN A 127 0.70 -28.01 8.92
C ASN A 127 0.00 -29.12 8.11
N LEU A 128 0.04 -29.03 6.76
CA LEU A 128 -0.45 -30.03 5.83
C LEU A 128 0.57 -31.15 5.52
N GLY A 129 1.71 -31.20 6.21
CA GLY A 129 2.74 -32.21 6.01
C GLY A 129 3.63 -31.98 4.78
N GLN A 130 3.67 -30.77 4.24
CA GLN A 130 4.50 -30.36 3.10
C GLN A 130 5.55 -29.31 3.46
N PRO A 131 6.46 -29.56 4.43
CA PRO A 131 7.38 -28.54 4.98
C PRO A 131 8.43 -28.03 3.98
N ASN A 132 8.55 -28.66 2.82
CA ASN A 132 9.47 -28.22 1.76
C ASN A 132 8.92 -27.04 0.96
N ARG A 133 7.62 -26.75 1.02
CA ARG A 133 6.99 -25.58 0.40
C ARG A 133 7.30 -24.33 1.23
N ARG A 134 8.37 -23.60 0.89
CA ARG A 134 8.86 -22.45 1.63
C ARG A 134 9.48 -21.35 0.77
N THR A 135 9.50 -21.53 -0.55
CA THR A 135 9.99 -20.55 -1.51
C THR A 135 8.83 -19.71 -2.03
N PHE A 136 9.09 -18.46 -2.34
CA PHE A 136 8.10 -17.54 -2.91
C PHE A 136 8.45 -17.17 -4.34
N ILE A 137 7.42 -16.89 -5.14
CA ILE A 137 7.57 -16.21 -6.42
C ILE A 137 6.96 -14.82 -6.27
N THR A 138 7.70 -13.77 -6.70
CA THR A 138 7.24 -12.39 -6.77
C THR A 138 7.46 -11.83 -8.17
N LEU A 139 7.14 -10.57 -8.40
CA LEU A 139 7.42 -9.91 -9.68
C LEU A 139 8.72 -9.11 -9.62
N HIS A 140 9.38 -8.95 -10.77
CA HIS A 140 10.38 -7.89 -10.92
C HIS A 140 9.74 -6.54 -10.61
N ASN A 141 10.52 -5.62 -10.04
CA ASN A 141 10.08 -4.31 -9.55
C ASN A 141 9.04 -4.35 -8.42
N ALA A 142 8.82 -5.48 -7.76
CA ALA A 142 7.93 -5.58 -6.62
C ALA A 142 8.48 -4.81 -5.40
N TYR A 143 7.58 -4.24 -4.60
CA TYR A 143 7.89 -3.66 -3.31
C TYR A 143 6.79 -4.02 -2.30
N HIS A 144 7.17 -4.71 -1.22
CA HIS A 144 6.23 -5.22 -0.23
C HIS A 144 6.46 -4.68 1.18
N GLY A 145 7.48 -3.84 1.37
CA GLY A 145 7.79 -3.20 2.64
C GLY A 145 9.26 -3.35 3.07
N ASP A 146 9.60 -2.82 4.23
CA ASP A 146 10.98 -2.68 4.72
C ASP A 146 11.34 -3.61 5.89
N THR A 147 10.41 -4.42 6.39
CA THR A 147 10.77 -5.53 7.30
C THR A 147 11.49 -6.62 6.52
N VAL A 148 12.30 -7.45 7.20
CA VAL A 148 13.20 -8.40 6.52
C VAL A 148 12.47 -9.35 5.55
N GLY A 149 11.33 -9.91 5.94
CA GLY A 149 10.57 -10.81 5.08
C GLY A 149 9.93 -10.08 3.89
N ALA A 150 9.28 -8.93 4.13
CA ALA A 150 8.70 -8.11 3.08
C ALA A 150 9.78 -7.57 2.12
N MET A 151 10.95 -7.18 2.65
CA MET A 151 12.11 -6.76 1.87
C MET A 151 12.68 -7.91 1.03
N SER A 152 12.71 -9.14 1.55
CA SER A 152 13.14 -10.33 0.80
C SER A 152 12.25 -10.58 -0.41
N ALA A 153 10.94 -10.37 -0.25
CA ALA A 153 9.95 -10.51 -1.31
C ALA A 153 9.98 -9.35 -2.32
N SER A 154 10.61 -8.23 -2.00
CA SER A 154 10.76 -7.07 -2.89
C SER A 154 11.88 -7.27 -3.91
N GLU A 155 11.94 -6.40 -4.94
CA GLU A 155 13.04 -6.37 -5.92
C GLU A 155 14.38 -6.01 -5.26
N GLU A 156 15.46 -6.63 -5.73
CA GLU A 156 16.80 -6.19 -5.37
C GLU A 156 17.08 -4.79 -5.93
N SER A 157 17.36 -3.86 -5.05
CA SER A 157 17.47 -2.45 -5.39
C SER A 157 18.45 -1.72 -4.47
N VAL A 158 18.55 -0.42 -4.62
CA VAL A 158 19.30 0.45 -3.69
C VAL A 158 18.77 0.38 -2.26
N PHE A 159 17.49 0.00 -2.08
CA PHE A 159 16.85 -0.13 -0.77
C PHE A 159 17.25 -1.42 -0.03
N THR A 160 17.56 -2.48 -0.78
CA THR A 160 17.77 -3.83 -0.22
C THR A 160 19.25 -4.22 -0.17
N ARG A 161 20.11 -3.61 -1.01
CA ARG A 161 21.50 -4.03 -1.22
C ARG A 161 22.32 -4.10 0.08
N ALA A 162 22.17 -3.11 0.98
CA ALA A 162 22.88 -3.06 2.25
C ALA A 162 22.50 -4.21 3.21
N PHE A 163 21.32 -4.79 3.02
CA PHE A 163 20.73 -5.82 3.86
C PHE A 163 20.74 -7.21 3.22
N SER A 164 21.37 -7.38 2.06
CA SER A 164 21.33 -8.61 1.25
C SER A 164 21.65 -9.89 2.03
N THR A 165 22.55 -9.81 3.04
CA THR A 165 22.92 -10.95 3.88
C THR A 165 21.83 -11.37 4.89
N MET A 166 20.82 -10.54 5.09
CA MET A 166 19.68 -10.81 5.99
C MET A 166 18.46 -11.37 5.23
N LEU A 167 18.48 -11.29 3.90
CA LEU A 167 17.33 -11.64 3.07
C LEU A 167 17.34 -13.11 2.70
N PHE A 168 16.15 -13.73 2.68
CA PHE A 168 16.00 -15.08 2.15
C PHE A 168 15.76 -15.06 0.62
N PRO A 169 16.12 -16.12 -0.10
CA PRO A 169 15.98 -16.20 -1.54
C PRO A 169 14.51 -16.23 -1.97
N VAL A 170 14.18 -15.48 -3.03
CA VAL A 170 12.86 -15.42 -3.67
C VAL A 170 13.05 -15.48 -5.18
N GLU A 171 12.19 -16.20 -5.88
CA GLU A 171 12.14 -16.24 -7.33
C GLU A 171 11.38 -15.01 -7.85
N ARG A 172 11.93 -14.31 -8.86
CA ARG A 172 11.32 -13.10 -9.43
C ARG A 172 10.93 -13.32 -10.88
N ALA A 173 9.62 -13.22 -11.18
CA ALA A 173 9.06 -13.42 -12.50
C ALA A 173 8.85 -12.10 -13.26
N ARG A 174 9.04 -12.13 -14.58
CA ARG A 174 8.86 -10.96 -15.47
C ARG A 174 7.48 -10.90 -16.12
N GLY A 175 6.69 -11.94 -15.98
CA GLY A 175 5.37 -12.10 -16.58
C GLY A 175 4.85 -13.51 -16.40
N LEU A 176 3.71 -13.85 -17.00
CA LEU A 176 3.05 -15.13 -16.82
C LEU A 176 3.89 -16.32 -17.32
N ASP A 177 4.51 -16.20 -18.48
CA ASP A 177 5.30 -17.29 -19.07
C ASP A 177 6.53 -17.62 -18.19
N ASP A 178 7.25 -16.61 -17.71
CA ASP A 178 8.39 -16.80 -16.81
C ASP A 178 7.92 -17.33 -15.44
N MET A 179 6.79 -16.85 -14.95
CA MET A 179 6.17 -17.36 -13.71
C MET A 179 5.82 -18.86 -13.84
N GLU A 180 5.22 -19.25 -14.95
CA GLU A 180 4.89 -20.65 -15.20
C GLU A 180 6.14 -21.54 -15.29
N GLN A 181 7.19 -21.07 -15.97
CA GLN A 181 8.46 -21.80 -16.04
C GLN A 181 9.05 -22.02 -14.64
N ARG A 182 9.04 -21.00 -13.78
CA ARG A 182 9.52 -21.09 -12.38
C ARG A 182 8.67 -22.05 -11.54
N LEU A 183 7.34 -21.96 -11.62
CA LEU A 183 6.43 -22.87 -10.94
C LEU A 183 6.70 -24.33 -11.36
N ARG A 184 6.89 -24.57 -12.65
CA ARG A 184 7.21 -25.90 -13.17
C ARG A 184 8.57 -26.42 -12.71
N ALA A 185 9.59 -25.55 -12.73
CA ALA A 185 10.96 -25.92 -12.34
C ALA A 185 11.10 -26.17 -10.82
N ALA A 186 10.43 -25.35 -10.00
CA ALA A 186 10.50 -25.42 -8.56
C ALA A 186 9.65 -26.56 -7.96
N GLY A 187 8.65 -27.06 -8.69
CA GLY A 187 7.77 -28.14 -8.24
C GLY A 187 7.10 -27.80 -6.89
N ASP A 188 7.17 -28.75 -5.96
CA ASP A 188 6.55 -28.63 -4.63
C ASP A 188 7.36 -27.79 -3.62
N SER A 189 8.26 -26.91 -4.06
CA SER A 189 8.99 -26.02 -3.16
C SER A 189 8.31 -24.66 -2.97
N ILE A 190 7.38 -24.27 -3.87
CA ILE A 190 6.72 -22.96 -3.83
C ILE A 190 5.60 -22.96 -2.78
N ALA A 191 5.70 -22.05 -1.83
CA ALA A 191 4.67 -21.78 -0.83
C ALA A 191 3.56 -20.88 -1.38
N ALA A 192 3.96 -19.79 -2.03
CA ALA A 192 3.01 -18.83 -2.59
C ALA A 192 3.61 -18.01 -3.73
N VAL A 193 2.71 -17.46 -4.57
CA VAL A 193 2.99 -16.35 -5.46
C VAL A 193 2.45 -15.08 -4.80
N LEU A 194 3.30 -14.05 -4.64
CA LEU A 194 2.94 -12.77 -4.05
C LEU A 194 3.02 -11.68 -5.11
N ILE A 195 1.94 -10.92 -5.31
CA ILE A 195 1.88 -9.81 -6.25
C ILE A 195 1.21 -8.56 -5.66
N GLU A 196 1.57 -7.41 -6.19
CA GLU A 196 0.78 -6.17 -6.11
C GLU A 196 -0.22 -6.21 -7.28
N PRO A 197 -1.53 -6.47 -7.07
CA PRO A 197 -2.46 -6.60 -8.19
C PRO A 197 -2.70 -5.25 -8.88
N MET A 198 -2.77 -5.26 -10.21
CA MET A 198 -3.00 -4.10 -11.10
C MET A 198 -1.91 -3.03 -11.10
N LEU A 199 -1.19 -2.78 -9.99
CA LEU A 199 -0.25 -1.67 -9.89
C LEU A 199 0.93 -1.97 -8.97
N GLN A 200 2.14 -2.03 -9.51
CA GLN A 200 3.39 -1.98 -8.75
C GLN A 200 3.78 -0.51 -8.56
N ALA A 201 3.50 0.02 -7.36
CA ALA A 201 3.61 1.45 -7.14
C ALA A 201 5.05 1.91 -6.91
N ALA A 202 5.71 1.44 -5.86
CA ALA A 202 7.09 1.84 -5.53
C ALA A 202 8.09 1.39 -6.60
N GLY A 203 7.78 0.35 -7.35
CA GLY A 203 8.53 -0.13 -8.50
C GLY A 203 8.47 0.76 -9.75
N GLY A 204 7.80 1.92 -9.67
CA GLY A 204 7.73 2.89 -10.77
C GLY A 204 6.34 3.08 -11.36
N MET A 205 5.29 2.89 -10.60
CA MET A 205 3.88 3.03 -11.02
C MET A 205 3.57 2.17 -12.25
N ILE A 206 3.99 0.91 -12.23
CA ILE A 206 3.80 -0.05 -13.35
C ILE A 206 2.39 -0.61 -13.28
N VAL A 207 1.58 -0.34 -14.30
CA VAL A 207 0.21 -0.86 -14.41
C VAL A 207 0.22 -2.17 -15.18
N TRP A 208 -0.38 -3.21 -14.57
CA TRP A 208 -0.63 -4.51 -15.18
C TRP A 208 -2.09 -4.61 -15.67
N PRO A 209 -2.37 -5.33 -16.76
CA PRO A 209 -3.73 -5.56 -17.20
C PRO A 209 -4.45 -6.57 -16.27
N ALA A 210 -5.77 -6.52 -16.21
CA ALA A 210 -6.58 -7.42 -15.38
C ALA A 210 -6.36 -8.90 -15.75
N GLU A 211 -6.14 -9.19 -17.03
CA GLU A 211 -5.84 -10.51 -17.57
C GLU A 211 -4.55 -11.10 -16.98
N PHE A 212 -3.58 -10.24 -16.63
CA PHE A 212 -2.36 -10.67 -15.94
C PHE A 212 -2.69 -11.20 -14.54
N VAL A 213 -3.49 -10.47 -13.77
CA VAL A 213 -3.89 -10.87 -12.40
C VAL A 213 -4.72 -12.16 -12.45
N ALA A 214 -5.64 -12.28 -13.42
CA ALA A 214 -6.39 -13.51 -13.66
C ALA A 214 -5.48 -14.68 -14.04
N GLY A 215 -4.48 -14.44 -14.88
CA GLY A 215 -3.47 -15.43 -15.26
C GLY A 215 -2.66 -15.94 -14.07
N VAL A 216 -2.27 -15.06 -13.14
CA VAL A 216 -1.58 -15.44 -11.89
C VAL A 216 -2.45 -16.40 -11.07
N ARG A 217 -3.76 -16.09 -10.90
CA ARG A 217 -4.67 -17.00 -10.17
C ARG A 217 -4.75 -18.38 -10.84
N LEU A 218 -4.92 -18.41 -12.15
CA LEU A 218 -4.96 -19.69 -12.91
C LEU A 218 -3.67 -20.50 -12.76
N LEU A 219 -2.50 -19.83 -12.75
CA LEU A 219 -1.23 -20.53 -12.51
C LEU A 219 -1.14 -21.05 -11.08
N CYS A 220 -1.56 -20.29 -10.08
CA CYS A 220 -1.59 -20.74 -8.70
C CYS A 220 -2.50 -21.96 -8.52
N ASP A 221 -3.68 -21.97 -9.15
CA ASP A 221 -4.60 -23.13 -9.15
C ASP A 221 -3.99 -24.34 -9.84
N LYS A 222 -3.41 -24.14 -11.02
CA LYS A 222 -2.79 -25.20 -11.82
C LYS A 222 -1.64 -25.91 -11.10
N TYR A 223 -0.84 -25.15 -10.36
CA TYR A 223 0.34 -25.68 -9.65
C TYR A 223 0.10 -25.89 -8.16
N ASN A 224 -1.18 -25.82 -7.72
CA ASN A 224 -1.57 -25.98 -6.33
C ASN A 224 -0.66 -25.20 -5.36
N THR A 225 -0.54 -23.88 -5.58
CA THR A 225 0.19 -22.95 -4.71
C THR A 225 -0.71 -21.81 -4.28
N LEU A 226 -0.39 -21.15 -3.15
CA LEU A 226 -1.19 -20.03 -2.66
C LEU A 226 -0.93 -18.78 -3.48
N MET A 227 -1.97 -17.96 -3.67
CA MET A 227 -1.88 -16.60 -4.18
C MET A 227 -2.00 -15.60 -3.02
N ILE A 228 -0.99 -14.77 -2.82
CA ILE A 228 -1.02 -13.62 -1.89
C ILE A 228 -1.19 -12.35 -2.72
N ALA A 229 -2.21 -11.56 -2.44
CA ALA A 229 -2.40 -10.24 -3.00
C ALA A 229 -1.99 -9.15 -2.01
N ASP A 230 -0.96 -8.40 -2.34
CA ASP A 230 -0.57 -7.21 -1.59
C ASP A 230 -1.41 -6.01 -2.08
N GLU A 231 -2.52 -5.77 -1.40
CA GLU A 231 -3.40 -4.62 -1.62
C GLU A 231 -3.18 -3.49 -0.61
N VAL A 232 -2.01 -3.43 -0.03
CA VAL A 232 -1.61 -2.39 0.92
C VAL A 232 -1.73 -0.99 0.31
N LEU A 233 -1.41 -0.86 -0.99
CA LEU A 233 -1.61 0.38 -1.72
C LEU A 233 -2.88 0.36 -2.58
N THR A 234 -3.13 -0.72 -3.28
CA THR A 234 -4.14 -0.82 -4.33
C THR A 234 -5.56 -0.90 -3.80
N GLY A 235 -5.72 -1.33 -2.56
CA GLY A 235 -7.01 -1.40 -1.87
C GLY A 235 -7.66 -0.04 -1.61
N PHE A 236 -8.91 -0.11 -1.21
CA PHE A 236 -9.72 1.04 -0.79
C PHE A 236 -9.83 2.14 -1.87
N GLY A 237 -10.15 1.72 -3.09
CA GLY A 237 -10.50 2.65 -4.17
C GLY A 237 -9.35 3.15 -5.02
N ARG A 238 -8.08 2.89 -4.69
CA ARG A 238 -6.93 3.47 -5.42
C ARG A 238 -6.93 3.18 -6.90
N THR A 239 -7.36 1.99 -7.31
CA THR A 239 -7.42 1.58 -8.72
C THR A 239 -8.79 1.80 -9.37
N GLY A 240 -9.75 2.42 -8.67
CA GLY A 240 -11.12 2.66 -9.16
C GLY A 240 -12.15 1.64 -8.70
N LYS A 241 -11.74 0.52 -8.12
CA LYS A 241 -12.59 -0.46 -7.41
C LYS A 241 -12.19 -0.53 -5.94
N MET A 242 -13.03 -1.15 -5.08
CA MET A 242 -12.70 -1.29 -3.66
C MET A 242 -11.38 -2.02 -3.49
N PHE A 243 -11.18 -3.13 -4.21
CA PHE A 243 -9.93 -3.88 -4.27
C PHE A 243 -9.49 -4.12 -5.72
N ALA A 244 -8.19 -4.12 -5.96
CA ALA A 244 -7.65 -4.29 -7.31
C ALA A 244 -7.92 -5.69 -7.89
N CYS A 245 -7.99 -6.72 -7.07
CA CYS A 245 -8.36 -8.08 -7.47
C CYS A 245 -9.75 -8.13 -8.15
N GLU A 246 -10.66 -7.21 -7.84
CA GLU A 246 -11.98 -7.13 -8.47
C GLU A 246 -11.93 -6.81 -9.97
N HIS A 247 -10.88 -6.14 -10.45
CA HIS A 247 -10.72 -5.87 -11.89
C HIS A 247 -10.59 -7.17 -12.68
N ALA A 248 -9.94 -8.17 -12.10
CA ALA A 248 -9.72 -9.48 -12.69
C ALA A 248 -10.81 -10.51 -12.30
N GLY A 249 -11.71 -10.16 -11.38
CA GLY A 249 -12.72 -11.10 -10.85
C GLY A 249 -12.11 -12.29 -10.09
N VAL A 250 -10.94 -12.09 -9.45
CA VAL A 250 -10.23 -13.15 -8.74
C VAL A 250 -10.30 -12.97 -7.22
N THR A 251 -10.23 -14.10 -6.51
CA THR A 251 -10.04 -14.14 -5.06
C THR A 251 -8.66 -14.71 -4.77
N PRO A 252 -7.78 -13.99 -4.07
CA PRO A 252 -6.54 -14.55 -3.57
C PRO A 252 -6.80 -15.48 -2.37
N ASP A 253 -5.84 -16.35 -2.03
CA ASP A 253 -5.91 -17.15 -0.81
C ASP A 253 -5.64 -16.31 0.44
N ILE A 254 -4.78 -15.29 0.30
CA ILE A 254 -4.41 -14.34 1.33
C ILE A 254 -4.37 -12.93 0.73
N ILE A 255 -4.90 -11.93 1.44
CA ILE A 255 -4.84 -10.52 1.06
C ILE A 255 -4.21 -9.69 2.19
N CYS A 256 -3.32 -8.76 1.83
CA CYS A 256 -2.69 -7.82 2.76
C CYS A 256 -3.27 -6.42 2.55
N LEU A 257 -3.68 -5.76 3.65
CA LEU A 257 -4.29 -4.44 3.65
C LEU A 257 -3.63 -3.53 4.69
N SER A 258 -3.51 -2.24 4.41
CA SER A 258 -3.05 -1.22 5.35
C SER A 258 -3.33 0.18 4.79
N LYS A 259 -2.43 1.15 4.98
CA LYS A 259 -2.46 2.52 4.43
C LYS A 259 -3.85 3.17 4.49
N ALA A 260 -4.59 3.12 3.36
CA ALA A 260 -5.91 3.72 3.22
C ALA A 260 -6.97 3.15 4.21
N LEU A 261 -6.74 1.99 4.79
CA LEU A 261 -7.64 1.34 5.75
C LEU A 261 -8.05 2.28 6.89
N THR A 262 -7.09 3.02 7.45
CA THR A 262 -7.34 4.01 8.53
C THR A 262 -7.34 5.45 8.01
N ALA A 263 -7.37 5.65 6.71
CA ALA A 263 -7.28 6.97 6.06
C ALA A 263 -6.09 7.82 6.53
N GLY A 264 -5.00 7.19 6.96
CA GLY A 264 -3.79 7.87 7.41
C GLY A 264 -3.78 8.34 8.86
N TYR A 265 -4.79 8.01 9.64
CA TYR A 265 -4.89 8.43 11.06
C TYR A 265 -4.00 7.64 11.98
N LEU A 266 -4.00 6.32 11.85
CA LEU A 266 -3.26 5.41 12.72
C LEU A 266 -2.67 4.24 11.92
N PRO A 267 -1.53 3.69 12.35
CA PRO A 267 -1.01 2.46 11.77
C PRO A 267 -1.95 1.29 12.09
N LEU A 268 -2.28 0.50 11.05
CA LEU A 268 -3.02 -0.75 11.15
C LEU A 268 -2.72 -1.59 9.91
N GLY A 269 -2.45 -2.86 10.08
CA GLY A 269 -2.32 -3.86 9.04
C GLY A 269 -3.37 -4.96 9.21
N VAL A 270 -3.84 -5.50 8.12
CA VAL A 270 -4.76 -6.64 8.08
C VAL A 270 -4.25 -7.66 7.09
N THR A 271 -4.23 -8.91 7.50
CA THR A 271 -4.04 -10.06 6.63
C THR A 271 -5.31 -10.89 6.69
N ALA A 272 -6.06 -10.96 5.60
CA ALA A 272 -7.25 -11.79 5.54
C ALA A 272 -7.00 -13.06 4.70
N THR A 273 -7.64 -14.16 5.09
CA THR A 273 -7.43 -15.47 4.47
C THR A 273 -8.75 -16.16 4.13
N THR A 274 -8.70 -17.12 3.21
CA THR A 274 -9.79 -18.06 3.01
C THR A 274 -9.91 -19.02 4.20
N ASN A 275 -11.10 -19.65 4.37
CA ASN A 275 -11.27 -20.73 5.35
C ASN A 275 -10.26 -21.86 5.12
N GLY A 276 -9.98 -22.21 3.85
CA GLY A 276 -9.02 -23.27 3.54
C GLY A 276 -7.62 -23.03 4.12
N VAL A 277 -7.18 -21.76 4.16
CA VAL A 277 -5.92 -21.41 4.84
C VAL A 277 -6.07 -21.47 6.35
N TYR A 278 -7.14 -20.89 6.91
CA TYR A 278 -7.39 -20.85 8.36
C TYR A 278 -7.53 -22.26 8.96
N ASP A 279 -8.29 -23.15 8.32
CA ASP A 279 -8.59 -24.50 8.81
C ASP A 279 -7.33 -25.35 8.99
N ALA A 280 -6.27 -25.11 8.23
CA ALA A 280 -4.99 -25.80 8.38
C ALA A 280 -4.28 -25.52 9.72
N PHE A 281 -4.70 -24.49 10.45
CA PHE A 281 -4.18 -24.14 11.78
C PHE A 281 -5.06 -24.67 12.93
N LEU A 282 -6.27 -25.18 12.62
CA LEU A 282 -7.17 -25.78 13.62
C LEU A 282 -6.70 -27.20 13.96
N SER A 283 -6.28 -27.40 15.20
CA SER A 283 -5.76 -28.70 15.65
C SER A 283 -5.76 -28.79 17.18
N ASP A 284 -5.86 -30.00 17.70
CA ASP A 284 -5.57 -30.28 19.11
C ASP A 284 -4.07 -30.21 19.42
N ASP A 285 -3.22 -30.31 18.40
CA ASP A 285 -1.78 -30.11 18.50
C ASP A 285 -1.43 -28.62 18.56
N ARG A 286 -1.09 -28.15 19.75
CA ARG A 286 -0.70 -26.75 20.00
C ARG A 286 0.54 -26.30 19.21
N SER A 287 1.36 -27.20 18.69
CA SER A 287 2.50 -26.87 17.85
C SER A 287 2.08 -26.26 16.49
N LYS A 288 0.84 -26.47 16.05
CA LYS A 288 0.25 -25.86 14.85
C LYS A 288 -0.29 -24.46 15.05
N THR A 289 -0.22 -23.93 16.27
CA THR A 289 -0.59 -22.54 16.55
C THR A 289 0.25 -21.56 15.72
N PHE A 290 -0.38 -20.52 15.16
CA PHE A 290 0.33 -19.42 14.53
C PHE A 290 0.96 -18.51 15.60
N PHE A 291 2.22 -18.75 15.93
CA PHE A 291 2.98 -17.99 16.93
C PHE A 291 3.48 -16.67 16.35
N HIS A 292 2.58 -15.72 16.21
CA HIS A 292 2.87 -14.35 15.74
C HIS A 292 1.91 -13.35 16.38
N GLY A 293 2.40 -12.15 16.65
CA GLY A 293 1.65 -11.04 17.19
C GLY A 293 2.59 -9.97 17.73
N HIS A 294 2.04 -8.87 18.15
CA HIS A 294 2.72 -7.79 18.84
C HIS A 294 1.79 -7.10 19.85
N SER A 295 2.35 -6.27 20.72
CA SER A 295 1.62 -5.65 21.84
C SER A 295 0.39 -4.85 21.40
N TYR A 296 0.39 -4.25 20.21
CA TYR A 296 -0.69 -3.41 19.69
C TYR A 296 -1.63 -4.12 18.69
N THR A 297 -1.56 -5.46 18.60
CA THR A 297 -2.45 -6.24 17.73
C THR A 297 -3.92 -5.85 17.96
N ALA A 298 -4.63 -5.54 16.87
CA ALA A 298 -6.02 -5.09 16.86
C ALA A 298 -6.27 -3.84 17.73
N ASN A 299 -5.39 -2.83 17.67
CA ASN A 299 -5.55 -1.60 18.47
C ASN A 299 -6.96 -1.02 18.32
N PRO A 300 -7.73 -0.82 19.43
CA PRO A 300 -9.12 -0.37 19.38
C PRO A 300 -9.30 0.98 18.68
N LEU A 301 -8.37 1.93 18.89
CA LEU A 301 -8.42 3.25 18.27
C LEU A 301 -8.31 3.15 16.74
N ALA A 302 -7.36 2.33 16.26
CA ALA A 302 -7.14 2.12 14.83
C ALA A 302 -8.35 1.39 14.20
N CYS A 303 -8.91 0.38 14.87
CA CYS A 303 -10.10 -0.32 14.41
C CYS A 303 -11.31 0.62 14.32
N ALA A 304 -11.55 1.47 15.33
CA ALA A 304 -12.66 2.43 15.31
C ALA A 304 -12.55 3.46 14.19
N VAL A 305 -11.35 3.97 13.94
CA VAL A 305 -11.10 4.88 12.81
C VAL A 305 -11.27 4.17 11.47
N ALA A 306 -10.81 2.92 11.34
CA ALA A 306 -11.01 2.13 10.13
C ALA A 306 -12.49 1.88 9.83
N ILE A 307 -13.31 1.58 10.85
CA ILE A 307 -14.76 1.46 10.72
C ILE A 307 -15.37 2.77 10.19
N ALA A 308 -15.00 3.91 10.77
CA ALA A 308 -15.49 5.21 10.32
C ALA A 308 -15.01 5.56 8.90
N SER A 309 -13.79 5.12 8.51
CA SER A 309 -13.29 5.24 7.13
C SER A 309 -14.13 4.43 6.15
N LEU A 310 -14.49 3.18 6.49
CA LEU A 310 -15.38 2.35 5.65
C LEU A 310 -16.77 2.96 5.50
N ASP A 311 -17.33 3.56 6.57
CA ASP A 311 -18.61 4.27 6.48
C ASP A 311 -18.56 5.44 5.49
N LEU A 312 -17.46 6.17 5.42
CA LEU A 312 -17.31 7.28 4.48
C LEU A 312 -17.33 6.83 3.02
N PHE A 313 -16.88 5.62 2.69
CA PHE A 313 -17.00 5.09 1.32
C PHE A 313 -18.43 5.07 0.83
N ARG A 314 -19.37 4.67 1.67
CA ARG A 314 -20.81 4.67 1.37
C ARG A 314 -21.39 6.07 1.44
N ASP A 315 -21.19 6.77 2.56
CA ASP A 315 -21.88 8.01 2.88
C ASP A 315 -21.48 9.16 1.94
N GLU A 316 -20.26 9.14 1.41
CA GLU A 316 -19.73 10.15 0.50
C GLU A 316 -19.56 9.67 -0.95
N ALA A 317 -20.06 8.48 -1.28
CA ALA A 317 -19.94 7.88 -2.61
C ALA A 317 -18.48 7.93 -3.16
N VAL A 318 -17.51 7.54 -2.34
CA VAL A 318 -16.07 7.73 -2.60
C VAL A 318 -15.65 7.12 -3.94
N LEU A 319 -16.09 5.91 -4.29
CA LEU A 319 -15.72 5.27 -5.56
C LEU A 319 -16.21 6.08 -6.78
N ALA A 320 -17.37 6.75 -6.67
CA ALA A 320 -17.84 7.63 -7.74
C ALA A 320 -16.97 8.90 -7.85
N ARG A 321 -16.43 9.42 -6.74
CA ARG A 321 -15.42 10.51 -6.77
C ARG A 321 -14.14 10.05 -7.46
N VAL A 322 -13.64 8.86 -7.12
CA VAL A 322 -12.45 8.28 -7.76
C VAL A 322 -12.64 8.12 -9.26
N SER A 323 -13.82 7.67 -9.72
CA SER A 323 -14.12 7.55 -11.14
C SER A 323 -14.07 8.90 -11.87
N ARG A 324 -14.61 9.98 -11.26
CA ARG A 324 -14.49 11.34 -11.84
C ARG A 324 -13.04 11.83 -11.83
N LEU A 325 -12.31 11.60 -10.74
CA LEU A 325 -10.89 11.93 -10.65
C LEU A 325 -10.08 11.22 -11.74
N GLU A 326 -10.33 9.94 -12.00
CA GLU A 326 -9.67 9.19 -13.07
C GLU A 326 -9.88 9.84 -14.45
N GLN A 327 -11.09 10.30 -14.75
CA GLN A 327 -11.38 10.99 -16.02
C GLN A 327 -10.59 12.29 -16.15
N GLN A 328 -10.49 13.08 -15.07
CA GLN A 328 -9.68 14.31 -15.05
C GLN A 328 -8.19 13.98 -15.20
N LEU A 329 -7.69 12.95 -14.51
CA LEU A 329 -6.29 12.52 -14.62
C LEU A 329 -5.96 12.04 -16.04
N ARG A 330 -6.85 11.28 -16.69
CA ARG A 330 -6.66 10.86 -18.09
C ARG A 330 -6.54 12.06 -19.03
N ALA A 331 -7.41 13.04 -18.90
CA ALA A 331 -7.37 14.25 -19.71
C ALA A 331 -6.12 15.11 -19.42
N GLY A 332 -5.78 15.32 -18.14
CA GLY A 332 -4.67 16.18 -17.74
C GLY A 332 -3.28 15.58 -17.96
N PHE A 333 -3.14 14.26 -17.92
CA PHE A 333 -1.87 13.59 -18.21
C PHE A 333 -1.65 13.31 -19.69
N GLU A 334 -2.66 13.39 -20.56
CA GLU A 334 -2.53 13.11 -22.00
C GLU A 334 -1.46 13.98 -22.68
N PRO A 335 -1.35 15.31 -22.44
CA PRO A 335 -0.27 16.13 -23.03
C PRO A 335 1.13 15.70 -22.61
N LEU A 336 1.29 15.08 -21.43
CA LEU A 336 2.58 14.63 -20.90
C LEU A 336 3.17 13.45 -21.66
N ARG A 337 2.42 12.83 -22.59
CA ARG A 337 2.97 11.84 -23.54
C ARG A 337 4.09 12.40 -24.41
N ALA A 338 4.15 13.71 -24.55
CA ALA A 338 5.24 14.37 -25.27
C ALA A 338 6.61 14.23 -24.56
N VAL A 339 6.62 14.04 -23.25
CA VAL A 339 7.85 13.97 -22.42
C VAL A 339 8.08 12.62 -21.76
N GLY A 340 7.15 11.66 -21.88
CA GLY A 340 7.31 10.37 -21.24
C GLY A 340 6.15 9.39 -21.44
N LYS A 341 6.24 8.25 -20.73
CA LYS A 341 5.22 7.21 -20.74
C LYS A 341 4.16 7.50 -19.67
N VAL A 342 2.96 7.83 -20.10
CA VAL A 342 1.82 8.12 -19.22
C VAL A 342 1.08 6.84 -18.81
N ARG A 343 0.68 6.78 -17.54
CA ARG A 343 -0.16 5.73 -16.94
C ARG A 343 -1.22 6.38 -16.07
N VAL A 344 -2.47 5.94 -16.17
CA VAL A 344 -3.57 6.39 -15.30
C VAL A 344 -4.42 5.20 -14.93
N ILE A 345 -4.67 5.04 -13.62
CA ILE A 345 -5.57 4.03 -13.08
C ILE A 345 -6.23 4.57 -11.81
N GLY A 346 -7.57 4.58 -11.78
CA GLY A 346 -8.33 5.09 -10.63
C GLY A 346 -7.88 6.49 -10.19
N GLY A 347 -7.54 6.66 -8.92
CA GLY A 347 -7.08 7.93 -8.34
C GLY A 347 -5.59 8.25 -8.56
N ILE A 348 -4.93 7.66 -9.56
CA ILE A 348 -3.48 7.75 -9.78
C ILE A 348 -3.18 8.14 -11.22
N GLY A 349 -2.46 9.25 -11.41
CA GLY A 349 -1.83 9.61 -12.67
C GLY A 349 -0.30 9.60 -12.53
N ALA A 350 0.41 9.03 -13.48
CA ALA A 350 1.87 8.98 -13.49
C ALA A 350 2.45 9.20 -14.88
N VAL A 351 3.63 9.81 -14.95
CA VAL A 351 4.44 9.92 -16.17
C VAL A 351 5.87 9.51 -15.86
N GLU A 352 6.38 8.55 -16.61
CA GLU A 352 7.78 8.14 -16.58
C GLU A 352 8.53 8.95 -17.64
N LEU A 353 9.35 9.90 -17.19
CA LEU A 353 10.08 10.82 -18.04
C LEU A 353 11.22 10.11 -18.77
N ILE A 354 11.48 10.52 -19.99
CA ILE A 354 12.63 10.05 -20.78
C ILE A 354 13.88 10.74 -20.23
N THR A 355 14.82 9.96 -19.69
CA THR A 355 16.10 10.43 -19.15
C THR A 355 17.24 9.51 -19.54
N ASP A 356 18.48 10.00 -19.47
CA ASP A 356 19.67 9.21 -19.81
C ASP A 356 19.97 8.08 -18.80
N LYS A 357 19.53 8.25 -17.54
CA LYS A 357 19.80 7.33 -16.42
C LYS A 357 18.52 7.09 -15.62
N PRO A 358 17.52 6.38 -16.19
CA PRO A 358 16.25 6.15 -15.51
C PRO A 358 16.43 5.30 -14.24
N GLY A 359 15.58 5.54 -13.25
CA GLY A 359 15.55 4.79 -12.00
C GLY A 359 15.50 5.69 -10.77
N TYR A 360 15.34 5.08 -9.59
CA TYR A 360 15.08 5.79 -8.33
C TYR A 360 16.14 6.85 -7.98
N LEU A 361 17.41 6.61 -8.28
CA LEU A 361 18.52 7.54 -8.01
C LEU A 361 18.74 8.58 -9.11
N ASP A 362 17.86 8.69 -10.10
CA ASP A 362 17.93 9.77 -11.09
C ASP A 362 17.85 11.13 -10.39
N GLY A 363 18.88 11.96 -10.61
CA GLY A 363 18.96 13.30 -9.99
C GLY A 363 17.87 14.28 -10.42
N ILE A 364 17.03 13.91 -11.43
CA ILE A 364 15.88 14.72 -11.83
C ILE A 364 14.80 14.76 -10.73
N GLY A 365 14.60 13.65 -10.01
CA GLY A 365 13.54 13.54 -9.01
C GLY A 365 13.57 14.64 -7.94
N PRO A 366 14.68 14.86 -7.22
CA PRO A 366 14.81 15.94 -6.24
C PRO A 366 14.59 17.34 -6.83
N ARG A 367 15.05 17.59 -8.06
CA ARG A 367 14.86 18.89 -8.74
C ARG A 367 13.37 19.14 -9.06
N LEU A 368 12.69 18.12 -9.54
CA LEU A 368 11.26 18.22 -9.83
C LEU A 368 10.45 18.39 -8.54
N ALA A 369 10.78 17.65 -7.47
CA ALA A 369 10.13 17.81 -6.17
C ALA A 369 10.24 19.25 -5.64
N ALA A 370 11.42 19.88 -5.76
CA ALA A 370 11.61 21.28 -5.38
C ALA A 370 10.77 22.23 -6.24
N ALA A 371 10.76 22.06 -7.58
CA ALA A 371 10.00 22.89 -8.49
C ALA A 371 8.48 22.79 -8.26
N PHE A 372 7.94 21.62 -7.96
CA PHE A 372 6.54 21.45 -7.58
C PHE A 372 6.23 22.12 -6.25
N LEU A 373 7.12 21.96 -5.27
CA LEU A 373 6.94 22.55 -3.95
C LEU A 373 6.92 24.09 -3.98
N GLU A 374 7.76 24.71 -4.82
CA GLU A 374 7.75 26.15 -5.08
C GLU A 374 6.41 26.64 -5.64
N ARG A 375 5.72 25.79 -6.38
CA ARG A 375 4.37 26.04 -6.91
C ARG A 375 3.23 25.70 -5.94
N GLY A 376 3.55 25.27 -4.71
CA GLY A 376 2.56 24.89 -3.70
C GLY A 376 1.96 23.49 -3.87
N LEU A 377 2.65 22.60 -4.58
CA LEU A 377 2.23 21.22 -4.80
C LEU A 377 3.27 20.24 -4.22
N LEU A 378 2.87 19.41 -3.26
CA LEU A 378 3.72 18.36 -2.72
C LEU A 378 3.65 17.12 -3.62
N LEU A 379 4.72 16.88 -4.38
CA LEU A 379 4.96 15.61 -5.08
C LEU A 379 6.28 14.99 -4.63
N ARG A 380 6.38 13.67 -4.73
CA ARG A 380 7.56 12.90 -4.41
C ARG A 380 7.91 11.95 -5.57
N PRO A 381 8.57 12.42 -6.61
CA PRO A 381 8.96 11.57 -7.74
C PRO A 381 9.76 10.34 -7.31
N LEU A 382 9.52 9.22 -7.97
CA LEU A 382 10.31 7.99 -7.85
C LEU A 382 11.39 8.02 -8.94
N GLY A 383 12.48 8.73 -8.68
CA GLY A 383 13.49 9.02 -9.71
C GLY A 383 12.89 9.83 -10.86
N ASN A 384 12.84 9.22 -12.05
CA ASN A 384 12.25 9.83 -13.25
C ASN A 384 10.73 9.61 -13.40
N VAL A 385 10.07 9.00 -12.41
CA VAL A 385 8.61 8.83 -12.44
C VAL A 385 7.93 9.87 -11.56
N VAL A 386 7.23 10.82 -12.19
CA VAL A 386 6.37 11.78 -11.50
C VAL A 386 4.97 11.19 -11.41
N TYR A 387 4.38 11.22 -10.21
CA TYR A 387 3.03 10.75 -10.00
C TYR A 387 2.21 11.71 -9.15
N PHE A 388 0.91 11.73 -9.39
CA PHE A 388 -0.09 12.46 -8.65
C PHE A 388 -1.16 11.50 -8.14
N MET A 389 -1.30 11.43 -6.83
CA MET A 389 -2.18 10.50 -6.11
C MET A 389 -2.78 11.24 -4.91
N PRO A 390 -3.69 12.20 -5.15
CA PRO A 390 -4.24 13.04 -4.10
C PRO A 390 -5.24 12.29 -3.21
N PRO A 391 -5.65 12.86 -2.06
CA PRO A 391 -6.84 12.44 -1.33
C PRO A 391 -8.10 12.53 -2.21
N TYR A 392 -9.06 11.60 -2.02
CA TYR A 392 -10.29 11.56 -2.85
C TYR A 392 -11.26 12.72 -2.57
N CYS A 393 -11.05 13.47 -1.49
CA CYS A 393 -11.80 14.68 -1.18
C CYS A 393 -11.38 15.88 -2.05
N ILE A 394 -10.32 15.75 -2.84
CA ILE A 394 -9.86 16.82 -3.75
C ILE A 394 -11.00 17.24 -4.68
N THR A 395 -11.18 18.54 -4.84
CA THR A 395 -12.19 19.10 -5.72
C THR A 395 -11.75 19.07 -7.19
N GLU A 396 -12.70 19.20 -8.10
CA GLU A 396 -12.41 19.28 -9.54
C GLU A 396 -11.51 20.47 -9.89
N SER A 397 -11.73 21.62 -9.23
CA SER A 397 -10.91 22.82 -9.44
C SER A 397 -9.50 22.68 -8.88
N GLU A 398 -9.33 22.02 -7.73
CA GLU A 398 -8.01 21.72 -7.16
C GLU A 398 -7.25 20.73 -8.02
N THR A 399 -7.95 19.71 -8.55
CA THR A 399 -7.36 18.74 -9.50
C THR A 399 -6.90 19.44 -10.78
N ALA A 400 -7.74 20.30 -11.37
CA ALA A 400 -7.37 21.06 -12.57
C ALA A 400 -6.15 21.96 -12.32
N TRP A 401 -6.15 22.68 -11.20
CA TRP A 401 -5.01 23.50 -10.80
C TRP A 401 -3.73 22.68 -10.63
N ALA A 402 -3.79 21.53 -9.95
CA ALA A 402 -2.62 20.65 -9.75
C ALA A 402 -2.07 20.13 -11.09
N LEU A 403 -2.95 19.72 -12.01
CA LEU A 403 -2.57 19.26 -13.34
C LEU A 403 -1.91 20.36 -14.17
N GLU A 404 -2.38 21.62 -14.03
CA GLU A 404 -1.74 22.78 -14.65
C GLU A 404 -0.33 23.03 -14.09
N GLN A 405 -0.17 22.91 -12.74
CA GLN A 405 1.17 23.02 -12.15
C GLN A 405 2.11 21.92 -12.63
N ILE A 406 1.61 20.67 -12.73
CA ILE A 406 2.39 19.53 -13.24
C ILE A 406 2.82 19.77 -14.68
N ALA A 407 1.89 20.16 -15.56
CA ALA A 407 2.20 20.45 -16.95
C ALA A 407 3.20 21.63 -17.07
N GLY A 408 3.03 22.69 -16.30
CA GLY A 408 3.90 23.87 -16.31
C GLY A 408 5.32 23.65 -15.77
N VAL A 409 5.60 22.49 -15.15
CA VAL A 409 6.96 22.07 -14.77
C VAL A 409 7.56 21.11 -15.79
N LEU A 410 6.73 20.27 -16.42
CA LEU A 410 7.20 19.16 -17.24
C LEU A 410 7.24 19.48 -18.74
N LEU A 411 6.42 20.43 -19.23
CA LEU A 411 6.35 20.88 -20.62
C LEU A 411 7.06 22.21 -20.81
#